data_ba2e53458f4dc6ad4b690820691c3188
#
_entry.id   ba2e53458f4dc6ad4b690820691c3188
#
_cell.length_a   1.000
_cell.length_b   1.000
_cell.length_c   1.000
_cell.angle_alpha   90.00
_cell.angle_beta   90.00
_cell.angle_gamma   90.00
#
_symmetry.space_group_name_H-M   'P 1'
#
loop_
_entity.id
_entity.type
_entity.pdbx_description
1 polymer ?
#
loop_
_entity_poly.entity_id
_entity_poly.type
_entity_poly.pdbx_seq_one_letter_code
_entity_poly.pdbx_strand_id
1 'polypeptide(L)'
;MLHVVLVEPEIPSNTGNIARTCAATGAALHLIKPLGFEIDDRKLKRAGLDYWHELDITYYENLEDFNAKNPNAEIYYFSTKAPRAYTEIEYPSPVFLMFGKETKGLPEPLLEANLERTVRIPMREHLRSLNLSNSVAVGVYEVFRQHGFDTLAEAGKYGK
;
A
#
# COMPACT_ATOMS: atom_id res chain seq x y z
N MET A 1 -8.63 -9.47 -5.82
CA MET A 1 -8.83 -8.39 -4.82
C MET A 1 -7.51 -7.96 -4.22
N LEU A 2 -7.23 -6.67 -4.27
CA LEU A 2 -5.98 -6.11 -3.76
C LEU A 2 -6.24 -5.31 -2.49
N HIS A 3 -5.39 -5.52 -1.49
CA HIS A 3 -5.44 -4.82 -0.22
C HIS A 3 -4.14 -4.07 0.00
N VAL A 4 -4.23 -2.79 0.35
CA VAL A 4 -3.10 -1.96 0.74
C VAL A 4 -3.12 -1.79 2.25
N VAL A 5 -2.00 -2.08 2.91
CA VAL A 5 -1.87 -1.98 4.36
C VAL A 5 -0.79 -0.98 4.70
N LEU A 6 -1.14 0.05 5.46
CA LEU A 6 -0.20 1.05 5.94
C LEU A 6 0.01 0.89 7.44
N VAL A 7 1.25 0.63 7.84
CA VAL A 7 1.59 0.44 9.26
C VAL A 7 2.06 1.76 9.85
N GLU A 8 1.25 2.35 10.72
CA GLU A 8 1.55 3.58 11.44
C GLU A 8 1.96 4.74 10.51
N PRO A 9 1.15 5.04 9.47
CA PRO A 9 1.49 6.14 8.58
C PRO A 9 1.51 7.46 9.32
N GLU A 10 2.46 8.33 8.97
CA GLU A 10 2.76 9.55 9.71
C GLU A 10 2.28 10.81 9.04
N ILE A 11 2.28 10.85 7.71
CA ILE A 11 2.03 12.06 6.94
C ILE A 11 0.64 12.01 6.31
N PRO A 12 -0.29 12.91 6.70
CA PRO A 12 -1.67 12.84 6.25
C PRO A 12 -1.84 12.98 4.74
N SER A 13 -1.04 13.81 4.08
CA SER A 13 -1.15 13.96 2.62
C SER A 13 -0.77 12.68 1.88
N ASN A 14 0.18 11.90 2.39
CA ASN A 14 0.52 10.60 1.80
C ASN A 14 -0.66 9.62 1.90
N THR A 15 -1.26 9.51 3.08
CA THR A 15 -2.42 8.64 3.27
C THR A 15 -3.59 9.08 2.39
N GLY A 16 -3.81 10.38 2.27
CA GLY A 16 -4.86 10.90 1.39
C GLY A 16 -4.63 10.53 -0.09
N ASN A 17 -3.39 10.66 -0.57
CA ASN A 17 -3.05 10.28 -1.94
C ASN A 17 -3.18 8.76 -2.14
N ILE A 18 -2.81 7.97 -1.14
CA ILE A 18 -2.98 6.52 -1.19
C ILE A 18 -4.46 6.15 -1.23
N ALA A 19 -5.28 6.82 -0.43
CA ALA A 19 -6.72 6.62 -0.44
C ALA A 19 -7.28 6.87 -1.85
N ARG A 20 -6.81 7.90 -2.53
CA ARG A 20 -7.23 8.21 -3.90
C ARG A 20 -6.83 7.10 -4.86
N THR A 21 -5.63 6.57 -4.74
CA THR A 21 -5.18 5.42 -5.56
C THR A 21 -6.06 4.20 -5.31
N CYS A 22 -6.40 3.93 -4.05
CA CYS A 22 -7.28 2.81 -3.70
C CYS A 22 -8.68 3.01 -4.29
N ALA A 23 -9.24 4.21 -4.20
CA ALA A 23 -10.54 4.49 -4.79
C ALA A 23 -10.51 4.31 -6.31
N ALA A 24 -9.44 4.77 -6.97
CA ALA A 24 -9.31 4.69 -8.41
C ALA A 24 -9.18 3.24 -8.93
N THR A 25 -8.68 2.34 -8.11
CA THR A 25 -8.40 0.95 -8.51
C THR A 25 -9.34 -0.07 -7.89
N GLY A 26 -10.13 0.33 -6.90
CA GLY A 26 -10.98 -0.60 -6.14
C GLY A 26 -10.23 -1.38 -5.07
N ALA A 27 -8.97 -1.03 -4.78
CA ALA A 27 -8.22 -1.68 -3.72
C ALA A 27 -8.77 -1.27 -2.35
N ALA A 28 -8.79 -2.22 -1.41
CA ALA A 28 -9.17 -1.94 -0.02
C ALA A 28 -7.97 -1.34 0.72
N LEU A 29 -8.24 -0.41 1.63
CA LEU A 29 -7.21 0.25 2.43
C LEU A 29 -7.33 -0.14 3.90
N HIS A 30 -6.22 -0.58 4.46
CA HIS A 30 -6.11 -0.96 5.88
C HIS A 30 -5.11 -0.03 6.55
N LEU A 31 -5.55 0.61 7.64
CA LEU A 31 -4.71 1.54 8.39
C LEU A 31 -4.45 0.98 9.79
N ILE A 32 -3.19 0.78 10.14
CA ILE A 32 -2.79 0.26 11.45
C ILE A 32 -2.29 1.42 12.30
N LYS A 33 -2.94 1.62 13.43
CA LYS A 33 -2.60 2.68 14.39
C LYS A 33 -1.31 2.34 15.16
N PRO A 34 -0.64 3.33 15.75
CA PRO A 34 -1.04 4.74 15.81
C PRO A 34 -0.82 5.47 14.49
N LEU A 35 -1.71 6.41 14.19
CA LEU A 35 -1.57 7.27 13.03
C LEU A 35 -0.91 8.58 13.46
N GLY A 36 -0.06 9.15 12.63
CA GLY A 36 0.59 10.42 12.88
C GLY A 36 -0.30 11.64 12.62
N PHE A 37 -1.61 11.43 12.48
CA PHE A 37 -2.57 12.48 12.16
C PHE A 37 -3.96 12.05 12.61
N GLU A 38 -4.88 13.01 12.64
CA GLU A 38 -6.29 12.74 12.93
C GLU A 38 -7.03 12.33 11.66
N ILE A 39 -8.01 11.44 11.79
CA ILE A 39 -8.80 10.95 10.64
C ILE A 39 -9.51 12.11 9.92
N ASP A 40 -9.89 13.15 10.65
CA ASP A 40 -10.54 14.32 10.08
C ASP A 40 -9.54 15.42 9.71
N ASP A 41 -8.23 15.12 9.67
CA ASP A 41 -7.21 16.07 9.28
C ASP A 41 -7.51 16.67 7.90
N ARG A 42 -7.36 17.99 7.79
CA ARG A 42 -7.69 18.71 6.57
C ARG A 42 -6.84 18.26 5.38
N LYS A 43 -5.55 17.97 5.62
CA LYS A 43 -4.64 17.54 4.55
C LYS A 43 -5.01 16.16 4.03
N LEU A 44 -5.42 15.26 4.93
CA LEU A 44 -5.90 13.95 4.57
C LEU A 44 -7.13 14.05 3.67
N LYS A 45 -8.13 14.78 4.10
CA LYS A 45 -9.39 14.93 3.37
C LYS A 45 -9.22 15.69 2.06
N ARG A 46 -8.33 16.69 2.03
CA ARG A 46 -8.08 17.44 0.81
C ARG A 46 -7.50 16.56 -0.30
N ALA A 47 -6.58 15.66 0.04
CA ALA A 47 -5.96 14.78 -0.93
C ALA A 47 -6.92 13.71 -1.46
N GLY A 48 -7.85 13.21 -0.62
CA GLY A 48 -8.75 12.13 -0.99
C GLY A 48 -10.24 12.42 -0.88
N LEU A 49 -10.63 13.68 -0.68
CA LEU A 49 -12.00 14.07 -0.32
C LEU A 49 -13.07 13.56 -1.28
N ASP A 50 -12.86 13.73 -2.57
CA ASP A 50 -13.86 13.38 -3.58
C ASP A 50 -14.08 11.89 -3.70
N TYR A 51 -13.17 11.09 -3.17
CA TYR A 51 -13.16 9.63 -3.30
C TYR A 51 -13.40 8.91 -1.99
N TRP A 52 -13.46 9.66 -0.87
CA TRP A 52 -13.48 9.07 0.47
C TRP A 52 -14.65 8.12 0.70
N HIS A 53 -15.82 8.46 0.20
CA HIS A 53 -17.03 7.67 0.35
C HIS A 53 -17.04 6.39 -0.51
N GLU A 54 -16.11 6.30 -1.46
CA GLU A 54 -15.97 5.12 -2.32
C GLU A 54 -14.93 4.13 -1.79
N LEU A 55 -14.30 4.48 -0.66
CA LEU A 55 -13.23 3.68 -0.11
C LEU A 55 -13.74 2.59 0.82
N ASP A 56 -13.09 1.43 0.72
CA ASP A 56 -13.22 0.36 1.69
C ASP A 56 -12.03 0.50 2.64
N ILE A 57 -12.25 1.14 3.79
CA ILE A 57 -11.21 1.40 4.79
C ILE A 57 -11.50 0.64 6.07
N THR A 58 -10.48 -0.04 6.60
CA THR A 58 -10.53 -0.70 7.89
C THR A 58 -9.40 -0.17 8.77
N TYR A 59 -9.69 0.08 10.05
CA TYR A 59 -8.72 0.56 11.02
C TYR A 59 -8.40 -0.55 12.03
N TYR A 60 -7.13 -0.62 12.44
CA TYR A 60 -6.66 -1.62 13.41
C TYR A 60 -5.90 -0.94 14.54
N GLU A 61 -6.01 -1.47 15.74
CA GLU A 61 -5.33 -0.90 16.90
C GLU A 61 -3.82 -1.08 16.86
N ASN A 62 -3.37 -2.19 16.27
CA ASN A 62 -1.95 -2.51 16.12
C ASN A 62 -1.80 -3.63 15.10
N LEU A 63 -0.56 -4.03 14.85
CA LEU A 63 -0.27 -5.09 13.89
C LEU A 63 -0.85 -6.44 14.34
N GLU A 64 -0.86 -6.70 15.63
CA GLU A 64 -1.44 -7.93 16.16
C GLU A 64 -2.94 -8.01 15.88
N ASP A 65 -3.64 -6.89 16.04
CA ASP A 65 -5.07 -6.79 15.73
C ASP A 65 -5.31 -7.07 14.24
N PHE A 66 -4.48 -6.50 13.39
CA PHE A 66 -4.55 -6.76 11.93
C PHE A 66 -4.38 -8.25 11.64
N ASN A 67 -3.35 -8.88 12.20
CA ASN A 67 -3.06 -10.29 11.96
C ASN A 67 -4.19 -11.19 12.47
N ALA A 68 -4.77 -10.85 13.62
CA ALA A 68 -5.87 -11.62 14.18
C ALA A 68 -7.12 -11.59 13.31
N LYS A 69 -7.38 -10.44 12.69
CA LYS A 69 -8.55 -10.25 11.83
C LYS A 69 -8.34 -10.71 10.39
N ASN A 70 -7.09 -10.93 9.99
CA ASN A 70 -6.73 -11.35 8.65
C ASN A 70 -5.77 -12.54 8.70
N PRO A 71 -6.17 -13.67 9.34
CA PRO A 71 -5.24 -14.76 9.63
C PRO A 71 -4.72 -15.50 8.39
N ASN A 72 -5.45 -15.41 7.27
CA ASN A 72 -5.07 -16.10 6.03
C ASN A 72 -4.56 -15.13 4.96
N ALA A 73 -4.23 -13.89 5.34
CA ALA A 73 -3.77 -12.90 4.38
C ALA A 73 -2.42 -13.29 3.79
N GLU A 74 -2.33 -13.23 2.46
CA GLU A 74 -1.07 -13.36 1.75
C GLU A 74 -0.46 -11.98 1.61
N ILE A 75 0.59 -11.70 2.40
CA ILE A 75 1.15 -10.37 2.55
C ILE A 75 2.53 -10.29 1.91
N TYR A 76 2.75 -9.25 1.11
CA TYR A 76 4.06 -8.90 0.59
C TYR A 76 4.49 -7.58 1.20
N TYR A 77 5.70 -7.55 1.74
CA TYR A 77 6.22 -6.45 2.54
C TYR A 77 7.15 -5.60 1.70
N PHE A 78 6.85 -4.31 1.58
CA PHE A 78 7.68 -3.39 0.79
C PHE A 78 8.72 -2.71 1.69
N SER A 79 9.98 -2.86 1.33
CA SER A 79 11.10 -2.30 2.08
C SER A 79 12.29 -2.06 1.17
N THR A 80 13.02 -0.97 1.42
CA THR A 80 14.26 -0.70 0.70
C THR A 80 15.37 -1.68 1.05
N LYS A 81 15.16 -2.49 2.10
CA LYS A 81 16.13 -3.50 2.56
C LYS A 81 15.89 -4.89 1.96
N ALA A 82 14.89 -5.03 1.12
CA ALA A 82 14.49 -6.33 0.58
C ALA A 82 15.54 -6.91 -0.37
N PRO A 83 15.62 -8.25 -0.45
CA PRO A 83 16.62 -8.92 -1.29
C PRO A 83 16.25 -9.02 -2.76
N ARG A 84 15.03 -8.66 -3.15
CA ARG A 84 14.56 -8.80 -4.53
C ARG A 84 13.66 -7.66 -4.94
N ALA A 85 13.54 -7.48 -6.25
CA ALA A 85 12.64 -6.47 -6.81
C ALA A 85 11.19 -6.91 -6.70
N TYR A 86 10.29 -5.96 -6.54
CA TYR A 86 8.86 -6.20 -6.44
C TYR A 86 8.27 -6.89 -7.68
N THR A 87 8.94 -6.75 -8.81
CA THR A 87 8.51 -7.37 -10.08
C THR A 87 8.85 -8.84 -10.20
N GLU A 88 9.67 -9.38 -9.29
CA GLU A 88 10.05 -10.79 -9.31
C GLU A 88 8.99 -11.71 -8.69
N ILE A 89 7.95 -11.14 -8.13
CA ILE A 89 6.87 -11.89 -7.47
C ILE A 89 5.71 -12.08 -8.43
N GLU A 90 5.15 -13.27 -8.44
CA GLU A 90 3.84 -13.54 -9.04
C GLU A 90 2.80 -13.34 -7.94
N TYR A 91 2.11 -12.20 -8.01
CA TYR A 91 1.17 -11.86 -6.93
C TYR A 91 -0.12 -12.66 -7.04
N PRO A 92 -0.55 -13.30 -5.94
CA PRO A 92 -1.82 -14.01 -5.94
C PRO A 92 -3.01 -13.03 -5.87
N SER A 93 -4.21 -13.56 -5.97
CA SER A 93 -5.44 -12.82 -5.70
C SER A 93 -6.30 -13.66 -4.76
N PRO A 94 -6.68 -13.17 -3.59
CA PRO A 94 -6.39 -11.84 -3.03
C PRO A 94 -4.94 -11.70 -2.59
N VAL A 95 -4.46 -10.47 -2.54
CA VAL A 95 -3.11 -10.16 -2.07
C VAL A 95 -3.11 -8.89 -1.23
N PHE A 96 -2.24 -8.84 -0.23
CA PHE A 96 -2.03 -7.68 0.64
C PHE A 96 -0.64 -7.14 0.40
N LEU A 97 -0.53 -5.83 0.14
CA LEU A 97 0.76 -5.13 0.05
C LEU A 97 0.91 -4.27 1.29
N MET A 98 1.95 -4.53 2.07
CA MET A 98 2.17 -3.83 3.33
C MET A 98 3.34 -2.86 3.22
N PHE A 99 3.11 -1.64 3.68
CA PHE A 99 4.09 -0.55 3.65
C PHE A 99 4.26 0.03 5.04
N GLY A 100 5.47 0.43 5.37
CA GLY A 100 5.79 1.02 6.67
C GLY A 100 5.63 2.53 6.71
N LYS A 101 5.88 3.11 7.88
CA LYS A 101 5.81 4.55 8.08
C LYS A 101 6.92 5.26 7.30
N GLU A 102 6.70 6.54 7.03
CA GLU A 102 7.58 7.32 6.15
C GLU A 102 9.00 7.43 6.66
N THR A 103 9.20 7.51 7.98
CA THR A 103 10.53 7.72 8.57
C THR A 103 11.36 6.46 8.70
N LYS A 104 10.75 5.32 9.05
CA LYS A 104 11.49 4.11 9.42
C LYS A 104 11.13 2.87 8.62
N GLY A 105 10.07 2.92 7.83
CA GLY A 105 9.57 1.74 7.14
C GLY A 105 8.97 0.72 8.10
N LEU A 106 8.96 -0.54 7.66
CA LEU A 106 8.42 -1.65 8.46
C LEU A 106 9.44 -2.10 9.52
N PRO A 107 8.97 -2.65 10.65
CA PRO A 107 9.87 -3.17 11.69
C PRO A 107 10.80 -4.25 11.14
N GLU A 108 12.08 -4.18 11.48
CA GLU A 108 13.06 -5.17 10.99
C GLU A 108 12.74 -6.61 11.39
N PRO A 109 12.29 -6.90 12.62
CA PRO A 109 11.92 -8.27 12.96
C PRO A 109 10.82 -8.84 12.06
N LEU A 110 9.87 -8.00 11.65
CA LEU A 110 8.81 -8.40 10.74
C LEU A 110 9.38 -8.78 9.37
N LEU A 111 10.30 -7.97 8.86
CA LEU A 111 10.93 -8.23 7.57
C LEU A 111 11.80 -9.49 7.62
N GLU A 112 12.59 -9.66 8.67
CA GLU A 112 13.46 -10.81 8.84
C GLU A 112 12.68 -12.12 8.92
N ALA A 113 11.50 -12.08 9.52
CA ALA A 113 10.62 -13.25 9.60
C ALA A 113 9.94 -13.57 8.27
N ASN A 114 9.99 -12.67 7.28
CA ASN A 114 9.25 -12.79 6.02
C ASN A 114 10.11 -12.43 4.81
N LEU A 115 11.38 -12.77 4.81
CA LEU A 115 12.30 -12.38 3.73
C LEU A 115 11.84 -12.83 2.35
N GLU A 116 11.21 -14.00 2.25
CA GLU A 116 10.73 -14.53 0.98
C GLU A 116 9.61 -13.67 0.37
N ARG A 117 8.92 -12.92 1.21
CA ARG A 117 7.80 -12.05 0.79
C ARG A 117 8.14 -10.58 0.95
N THR A 118 9.41 -10.26 1.12
CA THR A 118 9.88 -8.89 1.25
C THR A 118 10.47 -8.44 -0.09
N VAL A 119 9.95 -7.35 -0.61
CA VAL A 119 10.28 -6.85 -1.95
C VAL A 119 10.62 -5.38 -1.92
N ARG A 120 11.34 -4.91 -2.93
CA ARG A 120 11.70 -3.50 -3.04
C ARG A 120 11.40 -2.97 -4.43
N ILE A 121 11.20 -1.66 -4.48
CA ILE A 121 11.16 -0.93 -5.73
C ILE A 121 12.60 -0.54 -6.04
N PRO A 122 13.17 -0.94 -7.20
CA PRO A 122 14.56 -0.60 -7.53
C PRO A 122 14.80 0.90 -7.56
N MET A 123 15.94 1.31 -7.03
CA MET A 123 16.37 2.71 -7.00
C MET A 123 17.88 2.78 -7.20
N ARG A 124 18.38 3.99 -7.49
CA ARG A 124 19.82 4.21 -7.54
C ARG A 124 20.40 4.01 -6.14
N GLU A 125 21.60 3.45 -6.06
CA GLU A 125 22.19 3.01 -4.78
C GLU A 125 22.28 4.09 -3.70
N HIS A 126 22.53 5.32 -4.07
CA HIS A 126 22.74 6.40 -3.10
C HIS A 126 21.46 7.05 -2.59
N LEU A 127 20.32 6.61 -3.07
CA LEU A 127 19.03 7.15 -2.63
C LEU A 127 18.42 6.26 -1.56
N ARG A 128 17.71 6.89 -0.60
CA ARG A 128 17.16 6.17 0.56
C ARG A 128 15.82 5.51 0.28
N SER A 129 14.89 6.29 -0.25
CA SER A 129 13.51 5.80 -0.44
C SER A 129 12.76 6.71 -1.40
N LEU A 130 11.66 6.19 -1.92
CA LEU A 130 10.67 6.96 -2.66
C LEU A 130 9.63 7.48 -1.67
N ASN A 131 8.92 8.53 -2.08
CA ASN A 131 7.74 8.97 -1.35
C ASN A 131 6.78 7.80 -1.16
N LEU A 132 6.17 7.68 0.02
CA LEU A 132 5.32 6.55 0.35
C LEU A 132 4.14 6.40 -0.61
N SER A 133 3.43 7.49 -0.92
CA SER A 133 2.27 7.40 -1.81
C SER A 133 2.66 6.97 -3.22
N ASN A 134 3.84 7.39 -3.69
CA ASN A 134 4.37 6.94 -4.98
C ASN A 134 4.70 5.46 -4.94
N SER A 135 5.34 5.00 -3.86
CA SER A 135 5.66 3.57 -3.70
C SER A 135 4.42 2.70 -3.73
N VAL A 136 3.37 3.14 -3.04
CA VAL A 136 2.10 2.40 -3.02
C VAL A 136 1.51 2.32 -4.42
N ALA A 137 1.46 3.44 -5.13
CA ALA A 137 0.92 3.46 -6.50
C ALA A 137 1.70 2.53 -7.42
N VAL A 138 3.02 2.56 -7.34
CA VAL A 138 3.88 1.67 -8.15
C VAL A 138 3.57 0.20 -7.86
N GLY A 139 3.49 -0.18 -6.58
CA GLY A 139 3.20 -1.56 -6.18
C GLY A 139 1.79 -1.99 -6.61
N VAL A 140 0.81 -1.14 -6.38
CA VAL A 140 -0.58 -1.41 -6.74
C VAL A 140 -0.71 -1.68 -8.24
N TYR A 141 -0.14 -0.81 -9.07
CA TYR A 141 -0.27 -0.96 -10.52
C TYR A 141 0.54 -2.13 -11.07
N GLU A 142 1.60 -2.57 -10.40
CA GLU A 142 2.28 -3.80 -10.82
C GLU A 142 1.37 -5.02 -10.61
N VAL A 143 0.64 -5.07 -9.50
CA VAL A 143 -0.29 -6.17 -9.26
C VAL A 143 -1.39 -6.17 -10.32
N PHE A 144 -1.98 -5.00 -10.60
CA PHE A 144 -3.00 -4.91 -11.65
C PHE A 144 -2.46 -5.26 -13.02
N ARG A 145 -1.24 -4.84 -13.34
CA ARG A 145 -0.60 -5.21 -14.61
C ARG A 145 -0.50 -6.73 -14.75
N GLN A 146 -0.04 -7.42 -13.70
CA GLN A 146 0.06 -8.87 -13.72
C GLN A 146 -1.30 -9.54 -13.88
N HIS A 147 -2.35 -8.96 -13.33
CA HIS A 147 -3.71 -9.50 -13.41
C HIS A 147 -4.49 -8.98 -14.63
N GLY A 148 -3.80 -8.36 -15.59
CA GLY A 148 -4.42 -7.91 -16.83
C GLY A 148 -5.32 -6.70 -16.72
N PHE A 149 -5.11 -5.86 -15.70
CA PHE A 149 -5.93 -4.67 -15.42
C PHE A 149 -7.41 -4.99 -15.27
N ASP A 150 -7.70 -6.19 -14.78
CA ASP A 150 -9.06 -6.64 -14.56
C ASP A 150 -9.87 -5.58 -13.78
N THR A 151 -11.10 -5.34 -14.19
CA THR A 151 -12.01 -4.33 -13.63
C THR A 151 -11.63 -2.87 -13.89
N LEU A 152 -10.50 -2.59 -14.54
CA LEU A 152 -10.08 -1.22 -14.84
C LEU A 152 -10.29 -0.87 -16.31
N ALA A 153 -10.67 0.37 -16.60
CA ALA A 153 -10.80 0.85 -17.96
C ALA A 153 -9.41 1.17 -18.52
N GLU A 154 -9.02 0.46 -19.57
CA GLU A 154 -7.68 0.59 -20.14
C GLU A 154 -7.57 1.67 -21.21
N ALA A 155 -8.68 2.18 -21.73
CA ALA A 155 -8.67 3.17 -22.79
C ALA A 155 -9.72 4.25 -22.55
N GLY A 156 -9.35 5.48 -22.86
CA GLY A 156 -10.27 6.61 -22.85
C GLY A 156 -10.95 6.81 -24.19
N LYS A 157 -11.65 7.93 -24.35
CA LYS A 157 -12.46 8.20 -25.56
C LYS A 157 -11.63 8.28 -26.85
N TYR A 158 -10.34 8.51 -26.75
CA TYR A 158 -9.45 8.57 -27.91
C TYR A 158 -8.81 7.23 -28.24
N GLY A 159 -9.09 6.21 -27.43
CA GLY A 159 -8.60 4.87 -27.64
C GLY A 159 -9.64 4.04 -28.41
N LYS A 160 -9.47 3.88 -29.70
CA LYS A 160 -10.40 3.21 -30.62
C LYS A 160 -11.63 4.04 -30.90
#